data_1f2542f43e7ed76d322d16d96d257eab
#
_entry.id   1f2542f43e7ed76d322d16d96d257eab
#
_cell.length_a   1.000
_cell.length_b   1.000
_cell.length_c   1.000
_cell.angle_alpha   90.00
_cell.angle_beta   90.00
_cell.angle_gamma   90.00
#
_symmetry.space_group_name_H-M   'P 1'
#
loop_
_entity.id
_entity.type
_entity.pdbx_description
1 polymer ?
#
loop_
_entity_poly.entity_id
_entity_poly.type
_entity_poly.pdbx_seq_one_letter_code
_entity_poly.pdbx_strand_id
1 'polypeptide(L)'
;MLQIFQILPIAGAAQPAPRPDLVPSLTDQALELVGAVNSALNNIVWGWPALILLSFVGIFMTCRTKFFQVSHFGHWVKETIGAIFRKDVSSHTGDKSISQFQSLCTALAATVGTGNIVGVAGAIMVGGPGAVFWMWLIAFFGMMTNYSENVLGIFYRRKNSAGEWSGGAMYYLRDGLGAKKGCKTIGTVLAVLFSGFCFLASFGIGNMTQINSISGNMQDVFGIPTWATGIVIVILAGLVVLGGLKRIASVTEKIVPFMVILYMVGSIVIFCSNISMVGPVFAAIFNGAFALQAAGGGVVGYGVKLAIEQGMKRGVFSNEAGLGSSVMVHSSSNVKEPVRQGMWGIFEVFADTIIVCTLTAFSVLSSGLVDLETGAALAAYNGVELTKANLVSTVFSMHFGFAGAAFVAVSVMLFAFSTCLGWSHYGSKACEFLFGEKITKVYQAIFVLATFGGAVMGENLAWEIADTLNGMMMLPNLVGVLALSPVVIAITKNYVDRKLRGKDVEPMLSNFPDIQREAAEAVGAGEK
;
A
#
# COMPACT_ATOMS: atom_id res chain seq x y z
N MET A 1 -1.36 -33.59 -48.19
CA MET A 1 -0.42 -32.64 -48.80
C MET A 1 -0.51 -31.34 -48.03
N LEU A 2 0.22 -31.23 -46.91
CA LEU A 2 0.49 -30.00 -46.13
C LEU A 2 1.19 -30.42 -44.82
N GLN A 3 2.34 -31.10 -45.02
CA GLN A 3 3.45 -31.14 -44.08
C GLN A 3 4.53 -30.35 -44.74
N ILE A 4 5.15 -29.46 -44.03
CA ILE A 4 6.44 -28.78 -44.17
C ILE A 4 6.27 -27.32 -43.72
N PHE A 5 6.46 -27.13 -42.44
CA PHE A 5 7.18 -26.00 -41.85
C PHE A 5 7.50 -26.38 -40.40
N GLN A 6 8.43 -27.30 -40.23
CA GLN A 6 9.19 -27.42 -38.99
C GLN A 6 10.17 -26.25 -38.96
N ILE A 7 9.85 -25.22 -38.22
CA ILE A 7 10.81 -24.20 -37.82
C ILE A 7 11.65 -24.82 -36.69
N LEU A 8 12.93 -25.02 -37.00
CA LEU A 8 13.97 -25.44 -36.07
C LEU A 8 13.97 -24.54 -34.82
N PRO A 9 14.10 -25.09 -33.61
CA PRO A 9 14.32 -24.28 -32.42
C PRO A 9 15.68 -23.58 -32.59
N ILE A 10 15.67 -22.25 -32.58
CA ILE A 10 16.88 -21.48 -32.37
C ILE A 10 17.39 -21.87 -31.00
N ALA A 11 18.50 -22.59 -30.95
CA ALA A 11 19.19 -23.00 -29.76
C ALA A 11 19.32 -21.76 -28.84
N GLY A 12 18.73 -21.82 -27.65
CA GLY A 12 18.91 -20.85 -26.63
C GLY A 12 20.40 -20.66 -26.41
N ALA A 13 20.86 -19.43 -26.54
CA ALA A 13 22.23 -19.07 -26.18
C ALA A 13 22.37 -19.42 -24.69
N ALA A 14 23.06 -20.53 -24.40
CA ALA A 14 23.46 -20.88 -23.07
C ALA A 14 24.18 -19.64 -22.50
N GLN A 15 23.74 -19.16 -21.36
CA GLN A 15 24.50 -18.15 -20.63
C GLN A 15 25.91 -18.71 -20.47
N PRO A 16 26.94 -17.95 -20.87
CA PRO A 16 28.33 -18.43 -20.74
C PRO A 16 28.56 -18.73 -19.25
N ALA A 17 29.08 -19.93 -18.99
CA ALA A 17 29.44 -20.32 -17.62
C ALA A 17 30.33 -19.22 -17.01
N PRO A 18 30.16 -18.90 -15.71
CA PRO A 18 30.97 -17.88 -15.06
C PRO A 18 32.43 -18.25 -15.23
N ARG A 19 33.20 -17.35 -15.83
CA ARG A 19 34.63 -17.53 -15.99
C ARG A 19 35.27 -17.40 -14.61
N PRO A 20 36.01 -18.40 -14.11
CA PRO A 20 36.52 -18.40 -12.74
C PRO A 20 37.61 -17.38 -12.44
N ASP A 21 38.06 -16.59 -13.42
CA ASP A 21 39.29 -15.80 -13.32
C ASP A 21 39.08 -14.27 -13.37
N LEU A 22 37.85 -13.77 -13.35
CA LEU A 22 37.61 -12.32 -13.32
C LEU A 22 37.50 -11.86 -11.87
N VAL A 23 38.50 -11.14 -11.36
CA VAL A 23 38.38 -10.34 -10.15
C VAL A 23 37.16 -9.43 -10.34
N PRO A 24 36.13 -9.47 -9.42
CA PRO A 24 34.96 -8.65 -9.55
C PRO A 24 35.34 -7.18 -9.73
N SER A 25 34.72 -6.50 -10.69
CA SER A 25 34.98 -5.07 -10.89
C SER A 25 34.66 -4.30 -9.58
N LEU A 26 35.25 -3.13 -9.41
CA LEU A 26 34.91 -2.26 -8.26
C LEU A 26 33.40 -1.98 -8.21
N THR A 27 32.73 -1.95 -9.36
CA THR A 27 31.28 -1.80 -9.47
C THR A 27 30.55 -3.02 -8.93
N ASP A 28 31.00 -4.23 -9.26
CA ASP A 28 30.37 -5.47 -8.78
C ASP A 28 30.56 -5.62 -7.26
N GLN A 29 31.75 -5.33 -6.73
CA GLN A 29 32.01 -5.33 -5.30
C GLN A 29 31.16 -4.29 -4.55
N ALA A 30 30.96 -3.10 -5.13
CA ALA A 30 30.10 -2.08 -4.56
C ALA A 30 28.62 -2.52 -4.55
N LEU A 31 28.14 -3.15 -5.62
CA LEU A 31 26.77 -3.68 -5.72
C LEU A 31 26.54 -4.83 -4.73
N GLU A 32 27.50 -5.74 -4.57
CA GLU A 32 27.46 -6.81 -3.56
C GLU A 32 27.41 -6.25 -2.13
N LEU A 33 28.22 -5.24 -1.83
CA LEU A 33 28.22 -4.59 -0.52
C LEU A 33 26.88 -3.89 -0.25
N VAL A 34 26.33 -3.16 -1.22
CA VAL A 34 25.01 -2.53 -1.13
C VAL A 34 23.93 -3.58 -0.91
N GLY A 35 23.99 -4.69 -1.65
CA GLY A 35 23.06 -5.81 -1.49
C GLY A 35 23.13 -6.43 -0.08
N ALA A 36 24.34 -6.69 0.41
CA ALA A 36 24.55 -7.27 1.75
C ALA A 36 24.05 -6.34 2.87
N VAL A 37 24.34 -5.05 2.78
CA VAL A 37 23.86 -4.04 3.74
C VAL A 37 22.34 -3.94 3.68
N ASN A 38 21.77 -3.89 2.47
CA ASN A 38 20.33 -3.84 2.27
C ASN A 38 19.61 -5.07 2.85
N SER A 39 20.13 -6.27 2.61
CA SER A 39 19.57 -7.51 3.14
C SER A 39 19.62 -7.54 4.68
N ALA A 40 20.72 -7.07 5.28
CA ALA A 40 20.82 -6.95 6.73
C ALA A 40 19.78 -5.97 7.30
N LEU A 41 19.60 -4.81 6.68
CA LEU A 41 18.58 -3.82 7.07
C LEU A 41 17.17 -4.37 6.87
N ASN A 42 16.89 -5.02 5.73
CA ASN A 42 15.60 -5.63 5.42
C ASN A 42 15.20 -6.66 6.47
N ASN A 43 16.14 -7.52 6.88
CA ASN A 43 15.91 -8.53 7.92
C ASN A 43 15.62 -7.92 9.31
N ILE A 44 16.12 -6.72 9.60
CA ILE A 44 15.79 -6.00 10.85
C ILE A 44 14.40 -5.37 10.73
N VAL A 45 14.16 -4.66 9.64
CA VAL A 45 12.96 -3.83 9.44
C VAL A 45 11.71 -4.67 9.22
N TRP A 46 11.83 -5.82 8.53
CA TRP A 46 10.75 -6.78 8.34
C TRP A 46 10.90 -8.04 9.21
N GLY A 47 11.86 -8.01 10.13
CA GLY A 47 12.06 -9.08 11.10
C GLY A 47 11.04 -9.06 12.24
N TRP A 48 11.12 -10.06 13.11
CA TRP A 48 10.20 -10.26 14.22
C TRP A 48 10.02 -9.03 15.13
N PRO A 49 11.07 -8.26 15.50
CA PRO A 49 10.89 -7.09 16.36
C PRO A 49 9.94 -6.05 15.75
N ALA A 50 10.07 -5.79 14.45
CA ALA A 50 9.22 -4.82 13.75
C ALA A 50 7.79 -5.34 13.55
N LEU A 51 7.62 -6.62 13.19
CA LEU A 51 6.31 -7.26 13.06
C LEU A 51 5.58 -7.33 14.41
N ILE A 52 6.30 -7.58 15.51
CA ILE A 52 5.75 -7.55 16.87
C ILE A 52 5.31 -6.13 17.23
N LEU A 53 6.14 -5.11 16.99
CA LEU A 53 5.78 -3.72 17.25
C LEU A 53 4.53 -3.30 16.48
N LEU A 54 4.48 -3.63 15.19
CA LEU A 54 3.34 -3.35 14.32
C LEU A 54 2.05 -3.98 14.86
N SER A 55 2.12 -5.30 15.15
CA SER A 55 0.99 -6.04 15.72
C SER A 55 0.57 -5.47 17.06
N PHE A 56 1.54 -5.17 17.93
CA PHE A 56 1.27 -4.59 19.25
C PHE A 56 0.54 -3.25 19.14
N VAL A 57 0.99 -2.35 18.26
CA VAL A 57 0.33 -1.04 18.08
C VAL A 57 -1.10 -1.22 17.58
N GLY A 58 -1.32 -2.09 16.58
CA GLY A 58 -2.65 -2.36 16.04
C GLY A 58 -3.60 -2.96 17.09
N ILE A 59 -3.14 -3.97 17.82
CA ILE A 59 -3.91 -4.61 18.92
C ILE A 59 -4.17 -3.58 20.04
N PHE A 60 -3.14 -2.84 20.45
CA PHE A 60 -3.27 -1.83 21.50
C PHE A 60 -4.31 -0.76 21.14
N MET A 61 -4.24 -0.21 19.93
CA MET A 61 -5.21 0.80 19.47
C MET A 61 -6.61 0.21 19.35
N THR A 62 -6.75 -1.01 18.83
CA THR A 62 -8.03 -1.73 18.77
C THR A 62 -8.67 -1.87 20.16
N CYS A 63 -7.91 -2.34 21.15
CA CYS A 63 -8.39 -2.51 22.52
C CYS A 63 -8.73 -1.16 23.17
N ARG A 64 -7.85 -0.17 23.05
CA ARG A 64 -8.01 1.16 23.67
C ARG A 64 -9.16 1.97 23.07
N THR A 65 -9.48 1.76 21.79
CA THR A 65 -10.65 2.37 21.12
C THR A 65 -11.90 1.48 21.23
N LYS A 66 -11.85 0.40 22.04
CA LYS A 66 -12.98 -0.53 22.28
C LYS A 66 -13.47 -1.20 21.00
N PHE A 67 -12.53 -1.68 20.17
CA PHE A 67 -12.85 -2.34 18.90
C PHE A 67 -13.73 -1.46 18.01
N PHE A 68 -13.37 -0.19 17.84
CA PHE A 68 -14.19 0.79 17.11
C PHE A 68 -14.57 0.30 15.70
N GLN A 69 -13.65 -0.38 14.99
CA GLN A 69 -13.89 -0.96 13.67
C GLN A 69 -15.03 -2.01 13.65
N VAL A 70 -15.32 -2.64 14.78
CA VAL A 70 -16.39 -3.64 14.93
C VAL A 70 -17.59 -3.03 15.66
N SER A 71 -17.35 -2.42 16.83
CA SER A 71 -18.43 -1.89 17.70
C SER A 71 -19.23 -0.75 17.06
N HIS A 72 -18.61 -0.04 16.10
CA HIS A 72 -19.24 1.05 15.35
C HIS A 72 -19.28 0.76 13.84
N PHE A 73 -19.36 -0.53 13.45
CA PHE A 73 -19.35 -0.95 12.04
C PHE A 73 -20.41 -0.22 11.20
N GLY A 74 -21.67 -0.25 11.60
CA GLY A 74 -22.74 0.43 10.88
C GLY A 74 -22.54 1.95 10.79
N HIS A 75 -21.91 2.56 11.79
CA HIS A 75 -21.64 3.99 11.80
C HIS A 75 -20.55 4.35 10.80
N TRP A 76 -19.38 3.70 10.84
CA TRP A 76 -18.32 4.05 9.90
C TRP A 76 -18.67 3.67 8.45
N VAL A 77 -19.41 2.58 8.20
CA VAL A 77 -19.91 2.26 6.85
C VAL A 77 -20.86 3.36 6.35
N LYS A 78 -21.76 3.86 7.18
CA LYS A 78 -22.66 4.97 6.84
C LYS A 78 -21.92 6.27 6.55
N GLU A 79 -20.89 6.60 7.34
CA GLU A 79 -20.11 7.83 7.21
C GLU A 79 -19.01 7.76 6.13
N THR A 80 -18.73 6.57 5.57
CA THR A 80 -17.80 6.35 4.47
C THR A 80 -18.54 5.98 3.19
N ILE A 81 -18.75 4.70 2.89
CA ILE A 81 -19.39 4.23 1.65
C ILE A 81 -20.79 4.82 1.49
N GLY A 82 -21.58 4.83 2.55
CA GLY A 82 -22.94 5.39 2.57
C GLY A 82 -22.98 6.91 2.35
N ALA A 83 -21.83 7.58 2.49
CA ALA A 83 -21.71 9.02 2.35
C ALA A 83 -21.09 9.47 1.01
N ILE A 84 -20.65 8.55 0.15
CA ILE A 84 -19.94 8.88 -1.11
C ILE A 84 -20.75 9.86 -1.99
N PHE A 85 -22.07 9.72 -2.03
CA PHE A 85 -22.94 10.60 -2.82
C PHE A 85 -23.39 11.87 -2.09
N ARG A 86 -22.97 12.08 -0.83
CA ARG A 86 -23.28 13.30 -0.10
C ARG A 86 -22.38 14.44 -0.57
N LYS A 87 -22.96 15.63 -0.77
CA LYS A 87 -22.22 16.80 -1.25
C LYS A 87 -21.05 17.22 -0.34
N ASP A 88 -21.19 17.07 0.99
CA ASP A 88 -20.14 17.40 1.96
C ASP A 88 -18.92 16.45 1.87
N VAL A 89 -19.07 15.29 1.25
CA VAL A 89 -18.02 14.28 1.05
C VAL A 89 -17.41 14.35 -0.34
N SER A 90 -18.23 14.61 -1.37
CA SER A 90 -17.81 14.55 -2.78
C SER A 90 -17.57 15.91 -3.44
N SER A 91 -18.11 17.02 -2.89
CA SER A 91 -17.96 18.32 -3.53
C SER A 91 -16.59 18.95 -3.32
N HIS A 92 -16.14 19.65 -4.36
CA HIS A 92 -14.94 20.50 -4.27
C HIS A 92 -15.28 21.76 -3.47
N THR A 93 -14.54 22.00 -2.40
CA THR A 93 -14.56 23.28 -1.72
C THR A 93 -13.71 24.29 -2.51
N GLY A 94 -14.09 25.57 -2.47
CA GLY A 94 -13.36 26.64 -3.18
C GLY A 94 -11.95 26.89 -2.64
N ASP A 95 -11.58 26.29 -1.51
CA ASP A 95 -10.24 26.32 -0.94
C ASP A 95 -9.26 25.35 -1.65
N LYS A 96 -8.01 25.32 -1.24
CA LYS A 96 -6.97 24.48 -1.82
C LYS A 96 -7.00 23.02 -1.33
N SER A 97 -8.01 22.61 -0.56
CA SER A 97 -8.20 21.23 -0.12
C SER A 97 -8.79 20.34 -1.23
N ILE A 98 -8.73 19.03 -1.03
CA ILE A 98 -9.43 18.03 -1.84
C ILE A 98 -10.64 17.50 -1.06
N SER A 99 -11.63 16.94 -1.75
CA SER A 99 -12.79 16.34 -1.08
C SER A 99 -12.40 15.08 -0.30
N GLN A 100 -13.24 14.65 0.65
CA GLN A 100 -12.98 13.41 1.40
C GLN A 100 -12.91 12.20 0.46
N PHE A 101 -13.79 12.14 -0.54
CA PHE A 101 -13.80 11.08 -1.55
C PHE A 101 -12.53 11.11 -2.41
N GLN A 102 -12.08 12.28 -2.85
CA GLN A 102 -10.81 12.43 -3.57
C GLN A 102 -9.62 12.00 -2.73
N SER A 103 -9.64 12.34 -1.44
CA SER A 103 -8.60 11.91 -0.48
C SER A 103 -8.55 10.39 -0.37
N LEU A 104 -9.71 9.73 -0.20
CA LEU A 104 -9.79 8.27 -0.22
C LEU A 104 -9.28 7.67 -1.53
N CYS A 105 -9.78 8.16 -2.67
CA CYS A 105 -9.35 7.62 -3.97
C CYS A 105 -7.85 7.80 -4.21
N THR A 106 -7.27 8.91 -3.75
CA THR A 106 -5.83 9.13 -3.88
C THR A 106 -5.03 8.25 -2.91
N ALA A 107 -5.53 7.98 -1.71
CA ALA A 107 -4.92 7.04 -0.77
C ALA A 107 -5.02 5.60 -1.32
N LEU A 108 -6.21 5.16 -1.75
CA LEU A 108 -6.39 3.87 -2.42
C LEU A 108 -5.58 3.75 -3.72
N ALA A 109 -5.34 4.86 -4.43
CA ALA A 109 -4.44 4.83 -5.58
C ALA A 109 -3.02 4.40 -5.19
N ALA A 110 -2.53 4.85 -4.04
CA ALA A 110 -1.21 4.51 -3.56
C ALA A 110 -1.14 3.08 -3.00
N THR A 111 -2.18 2.64 -2.28
CA THR A 111 -2.23 1.33 -1.61
C THR A 111 -2.62 0.21 -2.54
N VAL A 112 -3.69 0.37 -3.35
CA VAL A 112 -4.14 -0.65 -4.31
C VAL A 112 -3.25 -0.63 -5.55
N GLY A 113 -2.19 -1.42 -5.51
CA GLY A 113 -1.13 -1.49 -6.51
C GLY A 113 -0.76 -2.91 -6.92
N THR A 114 0.48 -3.09 -7.34
CA THR A 114 1.03 -4.41 -7.66
C THR A 114 1.05 -5.35 -6.44
N GLY A 115 1.03 -4.81 -5.23
CA GLY A 115 0.94 -5.55 -3.97
C GLY A 115 -0.29 -6.47 -3.90
N ASN A 116 -1.44 -6.00 -4.36
CA ASN A 116 -2.71 -6.74 -4.32
C ASN A 116 -2.78 -7.89 -5.33
N ILE A 117 -1.96 -7.88 -6.36
CA ILE A 117 -1.92 -8.90 -7.43
C ILE A 117 -0.66 -9.75 -7.27
N VAL A 118 0.49 -9.17 -7.59
CA VAL A 118 1.79 -9.86 -7.56
C VAL A 118 2.25 -10.16 -6.13
N GLY A 119 1.99 -9.24 -5.19
CA GLY A 119 2.36 -9.38 -3.79
C GLY A 119 1.62 -10.53 -3.11
N VAL A 120 0.31 -10.68 -3.36
CA VAL A 120 -0.51 -11.79 -2.84
C VAL A 120 -0.05 -13.13 -3.42
N ALA A 121 0.18 -13.20 -4.74
CA ALA A 121 0.72 -14.40 -5.38
C ALA A 121 2.07 -14.80 -4.75
N GLY A 122 2.97 -13.83 -4.55
CA GLY A 122 4.26 -14.06 -3.91
C GLY A 122 4.14 -14.49 -2.44
N ALA A 123 3.18 -13.96 -1.68
CA ALA A 123 2.91 -14.38 -0.31
C ALA A 123 2.49 -15.86 -0.24
N ILE A 124 1.61 -16.29 -1.15
CA ILE A 124 1.15 -17.67 -1.26
C ILE A 124 2.29 -18.61 -1.66
N MET A 125 3.08 -18.23 -2.69
CA MET A 125 4.17 -19.07 -3.19
C MET A 125 5.28 -19.30 -2.16
N VAL A 126 5.54 -18.33 -1.28
CA VAL A 126 6.63 -18.42 -0.28
C VAL A 126 6.11 -18.83 1.10
N GLY A 127 4.97 -18.30 1.52
CA GLY A 127 4.42 -18.49 2.86
C GLY A 127 3.29 -19.54 2.91
N GLY A 128 2.94 -20.14 1.78
CA GLY A 128 1.81 -21.07 1.68
C GLY A 128 0.44 -20.37 1.77
N PRO A 129 -0.66 -21.15 1.68
CA PRO A 129 -2.02 -20.62 1.81
C PRO A 129 -2.27 -19.92 3.15
N GLY A 130 -1.59 -20.35 4.22
CA GLY A 130 -1.68 -19.76 5.56
C GLY A 130 -1.28 -18.28 5.63
N ALA A 131 -0.46 -17.80 4.69
CA ALA A 131 -0.10 -16.39 4.59
C ALA A 131 -1.33 -15.48 4.44
N VAL A 132 -2.39 -15.95 3.78
CA VAL A 132 -3.64 -15.19 3.59
C VAL A 132 -4.34 -14.92 4.93
N PHE A 133 -4.36 -15.89 5.84
CA PHE A 133 -4.90 -15.71 7.19
C PHE A 133 -4.15 -14.58 7.94
N TRP A 134 -2.82 -14.59 7.87
CA TRP A 134 -2.00 -13.60 8.55
C TRP A 134 -2.10 -12.21 7.88
N MET A 135 -2.37 -12.15 6.58
CA MET A 135 -2.75 -10.91 5.89
C MET A 135 -4.07 -10.35 6.45
N TRP A 136 -5.09 -11.19 6.63
CA TRP A 136 -6.37 -10.75 7.23
C TRP A 136 -6.20 -10.27 8.66
N LEU A 137 -5.43 -10.99 9.46
CA LEU A 137 -5.20 -10.66 10.87
C LEU A 137 -4.50 -9.31 11.02
N ILE A 138 -3.42 -9.10 10.26
CA ILE A 138 -2.69 -7.83 10.32
C ILE A 138 -3.52 -6.68 9.76
N ALA A 139 -4.34 -6.89 8.73
CA ALA A 139 -5.26 -5.89 8.22
C ALA A 139 -6.34 -5.52 9.24
N PHE A 140 -6.92 -6.50 9.92
CA PHE A 140 -7.93 -6.26 10.95
C PHE A 140 -7.43 -5.31 12.06
N PHE A 141 -6.21 -5.54 12.56
CA PHE A 141 -5.60 -4.65 13.54
C PHE A 141 -5.04 -3.38 12.89
N GLY A 142 -4.56 -3.48 11.67
CA GLY A 142 -4.08 -2.38 10.84
C GLY A 142 -5.15 -1.29 10.58
N MET A 143 -6.43 -1.69 10.50
CA MET A 143 -7.53 -0.72 10.41
C MET A 143 -7.47 0.33 11.52
N MET A 144 -7.15 -0.07 12.76
CA MET A 144 -7.08 0.87 13.88
C MET A 144 -5.74 1.61 13.94
N THR A 145 -4.69 1.06 13.35
CA THR A 145 -3.43 1.79 13.16
C THR A 145 -3.62 2.92 12.15
N ASN A 146 -4.14 2.62 10.96
CA ASN A 146 -4.43 3.62 9.92
C ASN A 146 -5.48 4.66 10.38
N TYR A 147 -6.53 4.21 11.10
CA TYR A 147 -7.45 5.12 11.78
C TYR A 147 -6.72 6.12 12.66
N SER A 148 -5.79 5.65 13.48
CA SER A 148 -5.05 6.49 14.42
C SER A 148 -4.13 7.47 13.72
N GLU A 149 -3.45 7.04 12.67
CA GLU A 149 -2.62 7.87 11.79
C GLU A 149 -3.45 9.01 11.21
N ASN A 150 -4.61 8.70 10.64
CA ASN A 150 -5.48 9.70 10.02
C ASN A 150 -6.10 10.67 11.03
N VAL A 151 -6.49 10.19 12.21
CA VAL A 151 -6.94 11.06 13.32
C VAL A 151 -5.83 12.04 13.71
N LEU A 152 -4.60 11.55 13.91
CA LEU A 152 -3.44 12.40 14.22
C LEU A 152 -3.10 13.34 13.07
N GLY A 153 -3.16 12.85 11.83
CA GLY A 153 -2.87 13.63 10.64
C GLY A 153 -3.78 14.86 10.51
N ILE A 154 -5.09 14.71 10.72
CA ILE A 154 -6.04 15.82 10.72
C ILE A 154 -5.84 16.74 11.92
N PHE A 155 -5.61 16.18 13.11
CA PHE A 155 -5.47 16.96 14.34
C PHE A 155 -4.21 17.83 14.37
N TYR A 156 -3.09 17.36 13.75
CA TYR A 156 -1.80 18.07 13.72
C TYR A 156 -1.46 18.71 12.37
N ARG A 157 -2.39 18.73 11.40
CA ARG A 157 -2.13 19.39 10.10
C ARG A 157 -2.05 20.90 10.23
N ARG A 158 -1.36 21.54 9.28
CA ARG A 158 -1.17 22.98 9.18
C ARG A 158 -1.46 23.47 7.75
N LYS A 159 -1.70 24.75 7.59
CA LYS A 159 -1.65 25.40 6.26
C LYS A 159 -0.22 25.84 5.97
N ASN A 160 0.30 25.53 4.78
CA ASN A 160 1.61 26.01 4.30
C ASN A 160 1.51 27.46 3.80
N SER A 161 2.62 28.05 3.33
CA SER A 161 2.65 29.43 2.84
C SER A 161 1.78 29.64 1.61
N ALA A 162 1.51 28.57 0.83
CA ALA A 162 0.59 28.60 -0.29
C ALA A 162 -0.90 28.47 0.14
N GLY A 163 -1.19 28.26 1.43
CA GLY A 163 -2.54 28.04 1.95
C GLY A 163 -3.09 26.62 1.70
N GLU A 164 -2.22 25.66 1.36
CA GLU A 164 -2.57 24.25 1.22
C GLU A 164 -2.39 23.52 2.54
N TRP A 165 -3.18 22.46 2.77
CA TRP A 165 -3.00 21.62 3.94
C TRP A 165 -1.72 20.79 3.82
N SER A 166 -0.90 20.84 4.86
CA SER A 166 0.29 20.03 5.06
C SER A 166 0.15 19.25 6.36
N GLY A 167 0.15 17.93 6.24
CA GLY A 167 0.02 16.99 7.33
C GLY A 167 0.73 15.68 6.98
N GLY A 168 0.71 14.75 7.90
CA GLY A 168 1.40 13.47 7.76
C GLY A 168 2.15 13.11 9.03
N ALA A 169 2.81 11.95 9.03
CA ALA A 169 3.51 11.43 10.21
C ALA A 169 4.57 12.41 10.74
N MET A 170 5.30 13.07 9.86
CA MET A 170 6.32 14.04 10.24
C MET A 170 5.77 15.20 11.07
N TYR A 171 4.53 15.61 10.84
CA TYR A 171 3.93 16.73 11.58
C TYR A 171 3.52 16.30 12.98
N TYR A 172 2.82 15.18 13.16
CA TYR A 172 2.48 14.76 14.52
C TYR A 172 3.69 14.22 15.31
N LEU A 173 4.74 13.74 14.65
CA LEU A 173 6.01 13.44 15.29
C LEU A 173 6.67 14.71 15.85
N ARG A 174 6.78 15.77 15.03
CA ARG A 174 7.41 17.03 15.45
C ARG A 174 6.54 17.81 16.44
N ASP A 175 5.25 18.00 16.13
CA ASP A 175 4.37 18.93 16.83
C ASP A 175 3.55 18.26 17.94
N GLY A 176 3.35 16.93 17.87
CA GLY A 176 2.68 16.14 18.89
C GLY A 176 3.67 15.51 19.87
N LEU A 177 4.52 14.59 19.38
CA LEU A 177 5.51 13.94 20.22
C LEU A 177 6.56 14.94 20.72
N GLY A 178 7.08 15.80 19.84
CA GLY A 178 8.08 16.81 20.19
C GLY A 178 7.59 17.88 21.18
N ALA A 179 6.26 18.09 21.31
CA ALA A 179 5.69 18.99 22.30
C ALA A 179 5.71 18.42 23.72
N LYS A 180 5.90 17.10 23.88
CA LYS A 180 6.01 16.49 25.22
C LYS A 180 7.32 16.90 25.89
N LYS A 181 7.27 17.07 27.23
CA LYS A 181 8.43 17.48 28.02
C LYS A 181 9.62 16.53 27.79
N GLY A 182 10.75 17.10 27.36
CA GLY A 182 11.99 16.35 27.09
C GLY A 182 12.03 15.62 25.74
N CYS A 183 10.94 15.63 24.94
CA CYS A 183 10.86 14.88 23.69
C CYS A 183 11.09 15.72 22.42
N LYS A 184 11.42 17.01 22.53
CA LYS A 184 11.55 17.91 21.36
C LYS A 184 12.54 17.39 20.31
N THR A 185 13.75 17.03 20.76
CA THR A 185 14.78 16.49 19.86
C THR A 185 14.36 15.14 19.25
N ILE A 186 13.80 14.23 20.07
CA ILE A 186 13.35 12.92 19.62
C ILE A 186 12.25 13.08 18.55
N GLY A 187 11.25 13.91 18.81
CA GLY A 187 10.16 14.16 17.86
C GLY A 187 10.67 14.74 16.54
N THR A 188 11.63 15.69 16.60
CA THR A 188 12.23 16.26 15.39
C THR A 188 13.07 15.24 14.63
N VAL A 189 13.91 14.46 15.31
CA VAL A 189 14.75 13.43 14.67
C VAL A 189 13.87 12.38 13.99
N LEU A 190 12.85 11.87 14.68
CA LEU A 190 11.92 10.89 14.09
C LEU A 190 11.15 11.45 12.89
N ALA A 191 10.76 12.73 12.94
CA ALA A 191 10.09 13.40 11.82
C ALA A 191 11.00 13.52 10.59
N VAL A 192 12.27 13.88 10.78
CA VAL A 192 13.26 13.97 9.71
C VAL A 192 13.58 12.58 9.14
N LEU A 193 13.79 11.57 9.99
CA LEU A 193 14.03 10.19 9.55
C LEU A 193 12.85 9.65 8.76
N PHE A 194 11.62 9.80 9.27
CA PHE A 194 10.41 9.42 8.53
C PHE A 194 10.35 10.07 7.15
N SER A 195 10.54 11.39 7.09
CA SER A 195 10.49 12.14 5.82
C SER A 195 11.61 11.74 4.87
N GLY A 196 12.82 11.48 5.38
CA GLY A 196 13.95 11.00 4.57
C GLY A 196 13.68 9.63 3.95
N PHE A 197 13.18 8.69 4.76
CA PHE A 197 12.80 7.37 4.25
C PHE A 197 11.65 7.43 3.26
N CYS A 198 10.62 8.24 3.53
CA CYS A 198 9.49 8.44 2.63
C CYS A 198 9.92 9.07 1.29
N PHE A 199 10.79 10.08 1.33
CA PHE A 199 11.35 10.70 0.13
C PHE A 199 12.07 9.69 -0.75
N LEU A 200 12.93 8.85 -0.16
CA LEU A 200 13.67 7.80 -0.90
C LEU A 200 12.74 6.66 -1.36
N ALA A 201 11.86 6.18 -0.46
CA ALA A 201 10.91 5.12 -0.78
C ALA A 201 9.97 5.50 -1.94
N SER A 202 9.64 6.79 -2.09
CA SER A 202 8.80 7.25 -3.19
C SER A 202 9.38 6.97 -4.57
N PHE A 203 10.70 7.06 -4.74
CA PHE A 203 11.39 6.68 -5.98
C PHE A 203 11.44 5.17 -6.19
N GLY A 204 11.56 4.39 -5.12
CA GLY A 204 11.59 2.92 -5.17
C GLY A 204 10.19 2.34 -5.34
N ILE A 205 9.51 2.08 -4.20
CA ILE A 205 8.23 1.36 -4.16
C ILE A 205 7.10 2.12 -4.86
N GLY A 206 7.11 3.44 -4.78
CA GLY A 206 6.07 4.29 -5.37
C GLY A 206 6.27 4.60 -6.84
N ASN A 207 7.43 4.31 -7.43
CA ASN A 207 7.77 4.67 -8.80
C ASN A 207 8.38 3.47 -9.56
N MET A 208 9.68 3.25 -9.36
CA MET A 208 10.46 2.36 -10.23
C MET A 208 9.91 0.92 -10.24
N THR A 209 9.53 0.37 -9.09
CA THR A 209 8.99 -0.99 -9.00
C THR A 209 7.61 -1.11 -9.66
N GLN A 210 6.77 -0.07 -9.55
CA GLN A 210 5.46 -0.05 -10.18
C GLN A 210 5.60 -0.01 -11.71
N ILE A 211 6.45 0.88 -12.21
CA ILE A 211 6.63 1.03 -13.65
C ILE A 211 7.35 -0.18 -14.26
N ASN A 212 8.27 -0.80 -13.52
CA ASN A 212 8.88 -2.07 -13.91
C ASN A 212 7.82 -3.17 -14.12
N SER A 213 6.87 -3.30 -13.17
CA SER A 213 5.77 -4.25 -13.31
C SER A 213 4.86 -3.94 -14.51
N ILE A 214 4.59 -2.65 -14.81
CA ILE A 214 3.84 -2.27 -16.01
C ILE A 214 4.60 -2.71 -17.25
N SER A 215 5.86 -2.30 -17.38
CA SER A 215 6.65 -2.55 -18.60
C SER A 215 6.86 -4.04 -18.84
N GLY A 216 7.11 -4.83 -17.79
CA GLY A 216 7.21 -6.29 -17.88
C GLY A 216 5.89 -6.92 -18.38
N ASN A 217 4.76 -6.61 -17.75
CA ASN A 217 3.46 -7.15 -18.18
C ASN A 217 3.08 -6.72 -19.62
N MET A 218 3.38 -5.47 -20.02
CA MET A 218 3.14 -5.00 -21.38
C MET A 218 4.02 -5.75 -22.40
N GLN A 219 5.25 -6.05 -22.04
CA GLN A 219 6.15 -6.83 -22.88
C GLN A 219 5.69 -8.29 -22.98
N ASP A 220 5.38 -8.93 -21.87
CA ASP A 220 5.02 -10.35 -21.81
C ASP A 220 3.71 -10.66 -22.53
N VAL A 221 2.70 -9.78 -22.40
CA VAL A 221 1.36 -10.03 -22.94
C VAL A 221 1.18 -9.45 -24.35
N PHE A 222 1.70 -8.25 -24.61
CA PHE A 222 1.46 -7.52 -25.87
C PHE A 222 2.71 -7.39 -26.74
N GLY A 223 3.89 -7.83 -26.27
CA GLY A 223 5.14 -7.69 -27.00
C GLY A 223 5.65 -6.24 -27.10
N ILE A 224 5.12 -5.32 -26.27
CA ILE A 224 5.51 -3.91 -26.30
C ILE A 224 6.87 -3.75 -25.62
N PRO A 225 7.91 -3.20 -26.31
CA PRO A 225 9.21 -2.99 -25.70
C PRO A 225 9.13 -2.13 -24.43
N THR A 226 9.91 -2.48 -23.40
CA THR A 226 9.89 -1.79 -22.09
C THR A 226 10.18 -0.31 -22.20
N TRP A 227 11.12 0.11 -23.08
CA TRP A 227 11.42 1.52 -23.32
C TRP A 227 10.25 2.31 -23.92
N ALA A 228 9.44 1.67 -24.78
CA ALA A 228 8.26 2.32 -25.37
C ALA A 228 7.19 2.57 -24.32
N THR A 229 6.92 1.57 -23.47
CA THR A 229 6.07 1.71 -22.28
C THR A 229 6.59 2.81 -21.38
N GLY A 230 7.90 2.87 -21.12
CA GLY A 230 8.54 3.90 -20.30
C GLY A 230 8.28 5.32 -20.82
N ILE A 231 8.42 5.57 -22.13
CA ILE A 231 8.15 6.88 -22.73
C ILE A 231 6.68 7.28 -22.52
N VAL A 232 5.74 6.37 -22.78
CA VAL A 232 4.31 6.64 -22.59
C VAL A 232 4.00 6.99 -21.14
N ILE A 233 4.57 6.25 -20.19
CA ILE A 233 4.37 6.51 -18.75
C ILE A 233 4.98 7.85 -18.33
N VAL A 234 6.17 8.21 -18.78
CA VAL A 234 6.78 9.54 -18.50
C VAL A 234 5.84 10.67 -18.94
N ILE A 235 5.26 10.56 -20.13
CA ILE A 235 4.34 11.58 -20.65
C ILE A 235 3.07 11.63 -19.78
N LEU A 236 2.43 10.49 -19.51
CA LEU A 236 1.20 10.43 -18.72
C LEU A 236 1.42 10.88 -17.27
N ALA A 237 2.49 10.39 -16.62
CA ALA A 237 2.86 10.81 -15.28
C ALA A 237 3.19 12.29 -15.22
N GLY A 238 3.94 12.81 -16.20
CA GLY A 238 4.27 14.23 -16.31
C GLY A 238 3.03 15.12 -16.40
N LEU A 239 2.07 14.75 -17.25
CA LEU A 239 0.80 15.49 -17.39
C LEU A 239 0.01 15.57 -16.08
N VAL A 240 0.10 14.56 -15.21
CA VAL A 240 -0.67 14.50 -13.96
C VAL A 240 0.13 15.07 -12.79
N VAL A 241 1.34 14.56 -12.54
CA VAL A 241 2.16 14.86 -11.36
C VAL A 241 2.57 16.33 -11.31
N LEU A 242 2.99 16.92 -12.45
CA LEU A 242 3.39 18.32 -12.50
C LEU A 242 2.21 19.28 -12.24
N GLY A 243 0.97 18.81 -12.38
CA GLY A 243 -0.25 19.54 -12.02
C GLY A 243 -0.55 19.58 -10.51
N GLY A 244 0.22 18.84 -9.70
CA GLY A 244 0.09 18.81 -8.23
C GLY A 244 -1.13 18.03 -7.73
N LEU A 245 -1.39 18.13 -6.42
CA LEU A 245 -2.37 17.30 -5.73
C LEU A 245 -3.78 17.36 -6.35
N LYS A 246 -4.27 18.53 -6.71
CA LYS A 246 -5.63 18.66 -7.28
C LYS A 246 -5.79 17.87 -8.58
N ARG A 247 -4.76 17.86 -9.44
CA ARG A 247 -4.80 17.08 -10.68
C ARG A 247 -4.67 15.59 -10.40
N ILE A 248 -3.77 15.21 -9.49
CA ILE A 248 -3.64 13.81 -9.05
C ILE A 248 -4.99 13.32 -8.52
N ALA A 249 -5.61 14.05 -7.58
CA ALA A 249 -6.89 13.70 -6.98
C ALA A 249 -8.03 13.62 -8.01
N SER A 250 -8.08 14.53 -8.99
CA SER A 250 -9.10 14.51 -10.06
C SER A 250 -8.94 13.33 -11.02
N VAL A 251 -7.73 12.83 -11.19
CA VAL A 251 -7.45 11.62 -12.00
C VAL A 251 -7.76 10.37 -11.20
N THR A 252 -7.28 10.28 -9.95
CA THR A 252 -7.46 9.10 -9.10
C THR A 252 -8.91 8.86 -8.71
N GLU A 253 -9.73 9.91 -8.49
CA GLU A 253 -11.16 9.76 -8.19
C GLU A 253 -11.95 9.04 -9.30
N LYS A 254 -11.43 9.03 -10.53
CA LYS A 254 -12.04 8.34 -11.68
C LYS A 254 -11.43 6.97 -11.93
N ILE A 255 -10.09 6.90 -11.90
CA ILE A 255 -9.36 5.68 -12.21
C ILE A 255 -9.58 4.63 -11.11
N VAL A 256 -9.49 5.01 -9.83
CA VAL A 256 -9.48 4.05 -8.72
C VAL A 256 -10.79 3.27 -8.60
N PRO A 257 -11.98 3.90 -8.53
CA PRO A 257 -13.22 3.12 -8.49
C PRO A 257 -13.37 2.23 -9.72
N PHE A 258 -13.01 2.72 -10.90
CA PHE A 258 -13.09 1.95 -12.15
C PHE A 258 -12.17 0.72 -12.10
N MET A 259 -10.87 0.89 -11.74
CA MET A 259 -9.91 -0.20 -11.73
C MET A 259 -10.24 -1.26 -10.68
N VAL A 260 -10.68 -0.82 -9.48
CA VAL A 260 -11.04 -1.73 -8.39
C VAL A 260 -12.28 -2.55 -8.76
N ILE A 261 -13.33 -1.90 -9.25
CA ILE A 261 -14.56 -2.59 -9.68
C ILE A 261 -14.25 -3.55 -10.82
N LEU A 262 -13.49 -3.12 -11.83
CA LEU A 262 -13.09 -3.93 -12.96
C LEU A 262 -12.39 -5.22 -12.50
N TYR A 263 -11.38 -5.09 -11.65
CA TYR A 263 -10.61 -6.22 -11.12
C TYR A 263 -11.49 -7.14 -10.23
N MET A 264 -12.32 -6.55 -9.37
CA MET A 264 -13.25 -7.30 -8.53
C MET A 264 -14.22 -8.13 -9.36
N VAL A 265 -14.81 -7.55 -10.41
CA VAL A 265 -15.74 -8.27 -11.29
C VAL A 265 -15.04 -9.48 -11.94
N GLY A 266 -13.85 -9.28 -12.50
CA GLY A 266 -13.08 -10.37 -13.10
C GLY A 266 -12.74 -11.48 -12.08
N SER A 267 -12.30 -11.10 -10.89
CA SER A 267 -11.97 -12.05 -9.82
C SER A 267 -13.21 -12.79 -9.28
N ILE A 268 -14.35 -12.10 -9.17
CA ILE A 268 -15.63 -12.70 -8.77
C ILE A 268 -16.09 -13.74 -9.80
N VAL A 269 -15.90 -13.49 -11.10
CA VAL A 269 -16.23 -14.47 -12.13
C VAL A 269 -15.40 -15.74 -11.96
N ILE A 270 -14.08 -15.63 -11.71
CA ILE A 270 -13.21 -16.78 -11.41
C ILE A 270 -13.67 -17.49 -10.14
N PHE A 271 -13.94 -16.73 -9.08
CA PHE A 271 -14.46 -17.27 -7.81
C PHE A 271 -15.75 -18.07 -8.02
N CYS A 272 -16.71 -17.54 -8.76
CA CYS A 272 -17.98 -18.23 -9.08
C CYS A 272 -17.77 -19.45 -9.95
N SER A 273 -16.83 -19.41 -10.90
CA SER A 273 -16.49 -20.55 -11.76
C SER A 273 -15.87 -21.71 -10.96
N ASN A 274 -15.21 -21.40 -9.84
CA ASN A 274 -14.55 -22.37 -8.96
C ASN A 274 -15.24 -22.50 -7.60
N ILE A 275 -16.55 -22.29 -7.52
CA ILE A 275 -17.31 -22.24 -6.26
C ILE A 275 -17.15 -23.49 -5.40
N SER A 276 -16.95 -24.67 -6.01
CA SER A 276 -16.69 -25.94 -5.32
C SER A 276 -15.36 -25.93 -4.55
N MET A 277 -14.43 -25.08 -4.92
CA MET A 277 -13.12 -24.95 -4.28
C MET A 277 -13.13 -24.03 -3.06
N VAL A 278 -14.24 -23.33 -2.77
CA VAL A 278 -14.32 -22.39 -1.65
C VAL A 278 -14.02 -23.08 -0.31
N GLY A 279 -14.67 -24.21 -0.03
CA GLY A 279 -14.42 -24.99 1.18
C GLY A 279 -12.96 -25.46 1.30
N PRO A 280 -12.43 -26.18 0.30
CA PRO A 280 -11.02 -26.57 0.28
C PRO A 280 -10.04 -25.42 0.45
N VAL A 281 -10.24 -24.28 -0.21
CA VAL A 281 -9.37 -23.10 -0.10
C VAL A 281 -9.41 -22.50 1.30
N PHE A 282 -10.59 -22.33 1.91
CA PHE A 282 -10.68 -21.88 3.30
C PHE A 282 -9.99 -22.87 4.25
N ALA A 283 -10.21 -24.18 4.09
CA ALA A 283 -9.53 -25.18 4.89
C ALA A 283 -8.00 -25.09 4.75
N ALA A 284 -7.50 -24.89 3.52
CA ALA A 284 -6.07 -24.74 3.25
C ALA A 284 -5.50 -23.48 3.94
N ILE A 285 -6.22 -22.34 3.89
CA ILE A 285 -5.81 -21.10 4.53
C ILE A 285 -5.70 -21.27 6.05
N PHE A 286 -6.73 -21.85 6.69
CA PHE A 286 -6.72 -22.04 8.15
C PHE A 286 -5.73 -23.12 8.59
N ASN A 287 -5.68 -24.26 7.88
CA ASN A 287 -4.72 -25.30 8.18
C ASN A 287 -3.27 -24.82 8.01
N GLY A 288 -2.97 -24.12 6.91
CA GLY A 288 -1.64 -23.58 6.65
C GLY A 288 -1.22 -22.48 7.65
N ALA A 289 -2.19 -21.74 8.20
CA ALA A 289 -1.91 -20.71 9.20
C ALA A 289 -1.50 -21.28 10.57
N PHE A 290 -2.03 -22.45 10.94
CA PHE A 290 -1.89 -23.05 12.27
C PHE A 290 -1.33 -24.47 12.25
N ALA A 291 -0.89 -24.98 11.09
CA ALA A 291 -0.44 -26.36 10.92
C ALA A 291 0.68 -26.71 11.91
N LEU A 292 0.26 -27.07 13.11
CA LEU A 292 1.06 -27.69 14.17
C LEU A 292 1.18 -29.19 13.93
N GLN A 293 0.68 -29.71 12.79
CA GLN A 293 0.74 -31.15 12.50
C GLN A 293 2.18 -31.55 12.22
N ALA A 294 2.78 -31.94 13.29
CA ALA A 294 4.10 -32.49 13.41
C ALA A 294 4.23 -33.84 12.75
N ALA A 295 4.88 -33.88 11.60
CA ALA A 295 5.71 -35.05 11.30
C ALA A 295 7.16 -34.52 11.27
N GLY A 296 7.81 -34.42 12.44
CA GLY A 296 9.23 -34.10 12.55
C GLY A 296 9.62 -32.68 12.90
N GLY A 297 8.91 -32.03 13.81
CA GLY A 297 9.33 -30.88 14.65
C GLY A 297 9.91 -29.61 13.98
N GLY A 298 10.84 -29.71 13.06
CA GLY A 298 11.58 -28.56 12.51
C GLY A 298 10.98 -27.96 11.24
N VAL A 299 10.54 -28.77 10.30
CA VAL A 299 10.10 -28.30 8.97
C VAL A 299 8.74 -27.60 9.04
N VAL A 300 7.83 -28.09 9.88
CA VAL A 300 6.48 -27.53 10.05
C VAL A 300 6.52 -26.19 10.77
N GLY A 301 7.35 -26.03 11.80
CA GLY A 301 7.54 -24.74 12.48
C GLY A 301 8.10 -23.67 11.55
N TYR A 302 8.93 -24.06 10.59
CA TYR A 302 9.46 -23.14 9.58
C TYR A 302 8.37 -22.67 8.61
N GLY A 303 7.46 -23.57 8.18
CA GLY A 303 6.35 -23.21 7.29
C GLY A 303 5.38 -22.20 7.93
N VAL A 304 4.97 -22.41 9.19
CA VAL A 304 4.13 -21.46 9.94
C VAL A 304 4.84 -20.11 10.12
N LYS A 305 6.15 -20.14 10.43
CA LYS A 305 6.96 -18.93 10.50
C LYS A 305 6.91 -18.13 9.20
N LEU A 306 7.13 -18.78 8.05
CA LEU A 306 7.07 -18.15 6.73
C LEU A 306 5.67 -17.62 6.43
N ALA A 307 4.60 -18.35 6.77
CA ALA A 307 3.23 -17.88 6.60
C ALA A 307 2.97 -16.59 7.38
N ILE A 308 3.42 -16.51 8.63
CA ILE A 308 3.30 -15.30 9.46
C ILE A 308 4.09 -14.14 8.81
N GLU A 309 5.38 -14.36 8.54
CA GLU A 309 6.27 -13.32 8.01
C GLU A 309 5.77 -12.80 6.65
N GLN A 310 5.45 -13.68 5.72
CA GLN A 310 5.00 -13.29 4.38
C GLN A 310 3.59 -12.67 4.41
N GLY A 311 2.68 -13.25 5.19
CA GLY A 311 1.33 -12.73 5.31
C GLY A 311 1.33 -11.32 5.92
N MET A 312 2.02 -11.11 7.03
CA MET A 312 2.09 -9.80 7.70
C MET A 312 2.84 -8.78 6.84
N LYS A 313 4.02 -9.14 6.31
CA LYS A 313 4.81 -8.26 5.45
C LYS A 313 4.03 -7.81 4.22
N ARG A 314 3.41 -8.74 3.49
CA ARG A 314 2.68 -8.44 2.26
C ARG A 314 1.32 -7.77 2.53
N GLY A 315 0.68 -8.07 3.65
CA GLY A 315 -0.51 -7.35 4.10
C GLY A 315 -0.22 -5.86 4.31
N VAL A 316 0.81 -5.55 5.10
CA VAL A 316 1.21 -4.15 5.36
C VAL A 316 1.77 -3.46 4.12
N PHE A 317 2.52 -4.18 3.29
CA PHE A 317 3.00 -3.65 2.01
C PHE A 317 1.84 -3.23 1.11
N SER A 318 0.71 -3.95 1.13
CA SER A 318 -0.47 -3.64 0.34
C SER A 318 -1.26 -2.46 0.93
N ASN A 319 -1.66 -2.55 2.21
CA ASN A 319 -2.59 -1.58 2.82
C ASN A 319 -1.93 -0.38 3.50
N GLU A 320 -0.60 -0.35 3.57
CA GLU A 320 0.23 0.71 4.16
C GLU A 320 -0.07 1.06 5.64
N ALA A 321 -0.91 0.29 6.34
CA ALA A 321 -1.25 0.55 7.74
C ALA A 321 -0.02 0.41 8.65
N GLY A 322 0.31 1.46 9.38
CA GLY A 322 1.52 1.53 10.20
C GLY A 322 2.72 2.15 9.50
N LEU A 323 2.66 2.39 8.20
CA LEU A 323 3.74 3.08 7.47
C LEU A 323 3.68 4.60 7.63
N GLY A 324 2.49 5.18 7.90
CA GLY A 324 2.30 6.62 8.03
C GLY A 324 2.34 7.37 6.69
N SER A 325 2.20 6.66 5.56
CA SER A 325 2.24 7.21 4.21
C SER A 325 0.90 7.82 3.80
N SER A 326 -0.20 7.07 3.84
CA SER A 326 -1.51 7.49 3.35
C SER A 326 -2.07 8.71 4.10
N VAL A 327 -1.68 8.89 5.35
CA VAL A 327 -2.07 10.04 6.16
C VAL A 327 -1.68 11.40 5.53
N MET A 328 -0.67 11.45 4.67
CA MET A 328 -0.28 12.69 3.97
C MET A 328 -1.35 13.17 2.99
N VAL A 329 -2.01 12.24 2.30
CA VAL A 329 -3.15 12.56 1.43
C VAL A 329 -4.39 12.83 2.27
N HIS A 330 -4.69 11.99 3.25
CA HIS A 330 -5.83 12.18 4.15
C HIS A 330 -5.82 13.54 4.85
N SER A 331 -4.65 14.02 5.25
CA SER A 331 -4.49 15.34 5.86
C SER A 331 -4.83 16.52 4.94
N SER A 332 -4.85 16.30 3.62
CA SER A 332 -5.15 17.33 2.62
C SER A 332 -6.66 17.46 2.33
N SER A 333 -7.51 16.63 2.96
CA SER A 333 -8.96 16.65 2.78
C SER A 333 -9.62 17.87 3.42
N ASN A 334 -10.82 18.20 2.94
CA ASN A 334 -11.64 19.30 3.48
C ASN A 334 -12.37 18.95 4.79
N VAL A 335 -12.16 17.75 5.33
CA VAL A 335 -12.79 17.29 6.57
C VAL A 335 -12.42 18.19 7.76
N LYS A 336 -13.38 18.40 8.66
CA LYS A 336 -13.14 19.12 9.93
C LYS A 336 -12.96 18.17 11.11
N GLU A 337 -13.69 17.05 11.12
CA GLU A 337 -13.68 16.04 12.19
C GLU A 337 -12.56 15.02 11.98
N PRO A 338 -11.55 14.91 12.86
CA PRO A 338 -10.47 13.93 12.72
C PRO A 338 -10.96 12.49 12.63
N VAL A 339 -11.98 12.12 13.42
CA VAL A 339 -12.55 10.78 13.46
C VAL A 339 -13.20 10.39 12.12
N ARG A 340 -13.82 11.35 11.42
CA ARG A 340 -14.38 11.08 10.08
C ARG A 340 -13.30 10.65 9.09
N GLN A 341 -12.14 11.29 9.14
CA GLN A 341 -11.02 10.88 8.29
C GLN A 341 -10.39 9.57 8.77
N GLY A 342 -10.38 9.33 10.08
CA GLY A 342 -9.98 8.03 10.63
C GLY A 342 -10.86 6.89 10.12
N MET A 343 -12.18 7.08 10.02
CA MET A 343 -13.11 6.06 9.48
C MET A 343 -12.82 5.75 8.01
N TRP A 344 -12.37 6.72 7.20
CA TRP A 344 -11.90 6.47 5.84
C TRP A 344 -10.65 5.58 5.83
N GLY A 345 -9.76 5.72 6.80
CA GLY A 345 -8.61 4.81 6.96
C GLY A 345 -9.00 3.38 7.32
N ILE A 346 -10.06 3.18 8.13
CA ILE A 346 -10.64 1.84 8.36
C ILE A 346 -11.10 1.24 7.03
N PHE A 347 -11.86 2.00 6.24
CA PHE A 347 -12.37 1.55 4.96
C PHE A 347 -11.26 1.27 3.94
N GLU A 348 -10.22 2.09 3.89
CA GLU A 348 -9.06 1.91 3.01
C GLU A 348 -8.41 0.53 3.22
N VAL A 349 -8.04 0.20 4.46
CA VAL A 349 -7.43 -1.10 4.80
C VAL A 349 -8.38 -2.26 4.55
N PHE A 350 -9.67 -2.08 4.85
CA PHE A 350 -10.70 -3.08 4.60
C PHE A 350 -10.86 -3.36 3.10
N ALA A 351 -10.98 -2.34 2.28
CA ALA A 351 -11.15 -2.48 0.84
C ALA A 351 -9.91 -3.10 0.18
N ASP A 352 -8.72 -2.63 0.55
CA ASP A 352 -7.45 -3.11 0.00
C ASP A 352 -7.23 -4.60 0.31
N THR A 353 -7.21 -4.96 1.58
CA THR A 353 -6.73 -6.28 1.98
C THR A 353 -7.86 -7.29 2.18
N ILE A 354 -8.94 -6.91 2.90
CA ILE A 354 -10.03 -7.86 3.16
C ILE A 354 -10.84 -8.16 1.90
N ILE A 355 -10.96 -7.18 0.98
CA ILE A 355 -11.68 -7.40 -0.28
C ILE A 355 -10.72 -7.78 -1.40
N VAL A 356 -9.86 -6.86 -1.87
CA VAL A 356 -9.09 -7.04 -3.11
C VAL A 356 -8.06 -8.15 -2.99
N CYS A 357 -7.24 -8.17 -1.93
CA CYS A 357 -6.25 -9.24 -1.74
C CYS A 357 -6.90 -10.61 -1.53
N THR A 358 -8.06 -10.68 -0.87
CA THR A 358 -8.80 -11.93 -0.69
C THR A 358 -9.29 -12.49 -2.04
N LEU A 359 -9.84 -11.64 -2.91
CA LEU A 359 -10.27 -12.07 -4.24
C LEU A 359 -9.10 -12.59 -5.09
N THR A 360 -7.95 -11.93 -5.02
CA THR A 360 -6.72 -12.42 -5.67
C THR A 360 -6.29 -13.77 -5.10
N ALA A 361 -6.25 -13.90 -3.76
CA ALA A 361 -5.85 -15.14 -3.10
C ALA A 361 -6.77 -16.30 -3.48
N PHE A 362 -8.08 -16.09 -3.48
CA PHE A 362 -9.05 -17.09 -3.92
C PHE A 362 -8.88 -17.48 -5.38
N SER A 363 -8.67 -16.50 -6.27
CA SER A 363 -8.42 -16.77 -7.68
C SER A 363 -7.20 -17.67 -7.87
N VAL A 364 -6.11 -17.41 -7.14
CA VAL A 364 -4.87 -18.18 -7.21
C VAL A 364 -5.05 -19.59 -6.60
N LEU A 365 -5.57 -19.67 -5.37
CA LEU A 365 -5.69 -20.94 -4.65
C LEU A 365 -6.74 -21.90 -5.24
N SER A 366 -7.78 -21.37 -5.92
CA SER A 366 -8.80 -22.20 -6.58
C SER A 366 -8.43 -22.65 -7.98
N SER A 367 -7.31 -22.19 -8.52
CA SER A 367 -6.93 -22.42 -9.94
C SER A 367 -6.38 -23.81 -10.25
N GLY A 368 -5.89 -24.54 -9.24
CA GLY A 368 -5.14 -25.79 -9.42
C GLY A 368 -3.69 -25.59 -9.89
N LEU A 369 -3.21 -24.33 -10.07
CA LEU A 369 -1.82 -24.03 -10.38
C LEU A 369 -0.92 -24.01 -9.14
N VAL A 370 -1.52 -24.00 -7.96
CA VAL A 370 -0.85 -23.91 -6.67
C VAL A 370 -1.31 -25.06 -5.79
N ASP A 371 -0.36 -25.75 -5.18
CA ASP A 371 -0.62 -26.78 -4.19
C ASP A 371 -1.24 -26.20 -2.92
N LEU A 372 -2.37 -26.74 -2.47
CA LEU A 372 -3.12 -26.22 -1.33
C LEU A 372 -2.50 -26.53 0.04
N GLU A 373 -1.54 -27.44 0.12
CA GLU A 373 -0.84 -27.74 1.37
C GLU A 373 0.39 -26.84 1.55
N THR A 374 1.18 -26.69 0.50
CA THR A 374 2.49 -26.03 0.55
C THR A 374 2.49 -24.61 0.00
N GLY A 375 1.53 -24.26 -0.86
CA GLY A 375 1.54 -23.02 -1.62
C GLY A 375 2.49 -23.04 -2.82
N ALA A 376 3.19 -24.13 -3.07
CA ALA A 376 4.10 -24.26 -4.20
C ALA A 376 3.32 -24.17 -5.51
N ALA A 377 3.73 -23.26 -6.39
CA ALA A 377 3.21 -23.21 -7.75
C ALA A 377 3.80 -24.35 -8.58
N LEU A 378 3.06 -24.80 -9.59
CA LEU A 378 3.62 -25.67 -10.63
C LEU A 378 4.85 -24.99 -11.25
N ALA A 379 5.86 -25.79 -11.64
CA ALA A 379 7.07 -25.24 -12.26
C ALA A 379 6.76 -24.50 -13.57
N ALA A 380 5.81 -25.01 -14.34
CA ALA A 380 5.37 -24.39 -15.59
C ALA A 380 3.92 -24.77 -15.93
N TYR A 381 3.26 -23.92 -16.69
CA TYR A 381 1.97 -24.19 -17.31
C TYR A 381 2.02 -23.85 -18.80
N ASN A 382 1.62 -24.80 -19.65
CA ASN A 382 1.70 -24.70 -21.13
C ASN A 382 3.09 -24.26 -21.65
N GLY A 383 4.17 -24.73 -21.01
CA GLY A 383 5.55 -24.40 -21.40
C GLY A 383 6.05 -23.06 -20.89
N VAL A 384 5.26 -22.32 -20.13
CA VAL A 384 5.66 -21.04 -19.48
C VAL A 384 5.96 -21.29 -18.01
N GLU A 385 7.15 -20.93 -17.56
CA GLU A 385 7.55 -20.99 -16.15
C GLU A 385 6.64 -20.07 -15.32
N LEU A 386 6.12 -20.60 -14.19
CA LEU A 386 5.26 -19.83 -13.30
C LEU A 386 6.09 -19.08 -12.26
N THR A 387 5.87 -17.76 -12.23
CA THR A 387 6.50 -16.85 -11.29
C THR A 387 5.44 -16.04 -10.54
N LYS A 388 5.80 -15.37 -9.45
CA LYS A 388 4.89 -14.44 -8.76
C LYS A 388 4.32 -13.35 -9.69
N ALA A 389 5.07 -12.96 -10.73
CA ALA A 389 4.67 -11.89 -11.64
C ALA A 389 3.58 -12.33 -12.62
N ASN A 390 3.64 -13.58 -13.12
CA ASN A 390 2.71 -14.07 -14.14
C ASN A 390 1.63 -15.03 -13.63
N LEU A 391 1.69 -15.47 -12.37
CA LEU A 391 0.76 -16.47 -11.81
C LEU A 391 -0.69 -16.04 -11.95
N VAL A 392 -1.03 -14.81 -11.55
CA VAL A 392 -2.42 -14.30 -11.64
C VAL A 392 -2.85 -14.16 -13.10
N SER A 393 -1.97 -13.67 -13.97
CA SER A 393 -2.25 -13.56 -15.41
C SER A 393 -2.52 -14.95 -16.02
N THR A 394 -1.76 -15.98 -15.61
CA THR A 394 -1.97 -17.37 -16.04
C THR A 394 -3.31 -17.90 -15.55
N VAL A 395 -3.69 -17.66 -14.29
CA VAL A 395 -5.02 -18.04 -13.75
C VAL A 395 -6.15 -17.47 -14.60
N PHE A 396 -6.08 -16.18 -14.92
CA PHE A 396 -7.10 -15.54 -15.76
C PHE A 396 -7.09 -16.07 -17.19
N SER A 397 -5.90 -16.37 -17.74
CA SER A 397 -5.79 -16.92 -19.09
C SER A 397 -6.34 -18.34 -19.21
N MET A 398 -6.32 -19.14 -18.14
CA MET A 398 -6.95 -20.46 -18.10
C MET A 398 -8.48 -20.38 -18.33
N HIS A 399 -9.13 -19.32 -17.84
CA HIS A 399 -10.56 -19.14 -17.92
C HIS A 399 -10.99 -18.36 -19.18
N PHE A 400 -10.18 -17.39 -19.62
CA PHE A 400 -10.57 -16.43 -20.67
C PHE A 400 -9.57 -16.38 -21.84
N GLY A 401 -8.58 -17.28 -21.89
CA GLY A 401 -7.54 -17.26 -22.93
C GLY A 401 -6.74 -15.96 -22.90
N PHE A 402 -6.35 -15.47 -24.07
CA PHE A 402 -5.62 -14.21 -24.23
C PHE A 402 -6.33 -13.00 -23.58
N ALA A 403 -7.67 -12.96 -23.64
CA ALA A 403 -8.44 -11.87 -23.01
C ALA A 403 -8.21 -11.80 -21.49
N GLY A 404 -8.03 -12.96 -20.83
CA GLY A 404 -7.69 -13.02 -19.40
C GLY A 404 -6.31 -12.46 -19.10
N ALA A 405 -5.30 -12.82 -19.87
CA ALA A 405 -3.95 -12.25 -19.74
C ALA A 405 -3.95 -10.74 -19.97
N ALA A 406 -4.62 -10.30 -21.04
CA ALA A 406 -4.76 -8.87 -21.36
C ALA A 406 -5.51 -8.09 -20.26
N PHE A 407 -6.55 -8.68 -19.67
CA PHE A 407 -7.28 -8.10 -18.55
C PHE A 407 -6.38 -7.86 -17.34
N VAL A 408 -5.56 -8.84 -16.95
CA VAL A 408 -4.64 -8.70 -15.82
C VAL A 408 -3.55 -7.69 -16.14
N ALA A 409 -2.98 -7.70 -17.35
CA ALA A 409 -1.96 -6.73 -17.76
C ALA A 409 -2.49 -5.29 -17.70
N VAL A 410 -3.71 -5.04 -18.18
CA VAL A 410 -4.38 -3.73 -18.06
C VAL A 410 -4.69 -3.38 -16.60
N SER A 411 -5.12 -4.35 -15.78
CA SER A 411 -5.36 -4.12 -14.36
C SER A 411 -4.07 -3.75 -13.63
N VAL A 412 -2.97 -4.48 -13.86
CA VAL A 412 -1.64 -4.14 -13.30
C VAL A 412 -1.19 -2.76 -13.76
N MET A 413 -1.39 -2.41 -15.03
CA MET A 413 -1.07 -1.09 -15.53
C MET A 413 -1.83 0.01 -14.80
N LEU A 414 -3.15 -0.13 -14.63
CA LEU A 414 -3.98 0.86 -13.93
C LEU A 414 -3.60 0.96 -12.45
N PHE A 415 -3.41 -0.17 -11.77
CA PHE A 415 -3.06 -0.24 -10.35
C PHE A 415 -1.67 0.38 -10.11
N ALA A 416 -0.66 -0.05 -10.85
CA ALA A 416 0.69 0.44 -10.69
C ALA A 416 0.83 1.92 -11.09
N PHE A 417 0.15 2.36 -12.14
CA PHE A 417 0.15 3.77 -12.54
C PHE A 417 -0.52 4.65 -11.49
N SER A 418 -1.67 4.24 -10.95
CA SER A 418 -2.33 4.97 -9.85
C SER A 418 -1.44 5.04 -8.60
N THR A 419 -0.73 3.94 -8.25
CA THR A 419 0.23 3.92 -7.14
C THR A 419 1.35 4.94 -7.36
N CYS A 420 1.88 5.02 -8.58
CA CYS A 420 2.88 6.03 -8.93
C CYS A 420 2.36 7.46 -8.71
N LEU A 421 1.10 7.73 -9.07
CA LEU A 421 0.48 9.04 -8.84
C LEU A 421 0.33 9.35 -7.34
N GLY A 422 -0.17 8.42 -6.54
CA GLY A 422 -0.34 8.58 -5.09
C GLY A 422 0.99 8.82 -4.37
N TRP A 423 1.98 7.99 -4.66
CA TRP A 423 3.32 8.10 -4.07
C TRP A 423 4.08 9.36 -4.49
N SER A 424 3.81 9.90 -5.68
CA SER A 424 4.37 11.19 -6.09
C SER A 424 3.96 12.33 -5.13
N HIS A 425 2.74 12.26 -4.57
CA HIS A 425 2.28 13.20 -3.56
C HIS A 425 2.96 12.95 -2.21
N TYR A 426 3.10 11.70 -1.78
CA TYR A 426 3.79 11.37 -0.52
C TYR A 426 5.23 11.90 -0.52
N GLY A 427 6.00 11.58 -1.56
CA GLY A 427 7.35 12.11 -1.72
C GLY A 427 7.40 13.63 -1.86
N SER A 428 6.39 14.26 -2.51
CA SER A 428 6.29 15.73 -2.55
C SER A 428 6.12 16.34 -1.15
N LYS A 429 5.28 15.74 -0.29
CA LYS A 429 5.09 16.22 1.10
C LYS A 429 6.30 15.95 1.99
N ALA A 430 6.97 14.83 1.81
CA ALA A 430 8.24 14.56 2.48
C ALA A 430 9.33 15.55 2.05
N CYS A 431 9.44 15.83 0.75
CA CYS A 431 10.34 16.84 0.20
C CYS A 431 10.03 18.25 0.72
N GLU A 432 8.75 18.64 0.77
CA GLU A 432 8.29 19.91 1.34
C GLU A 432 8.75 20.07 2.79
N PHE A 433 8.62 19.02 3.59
CA PHE A 433 9.02 19.03 5.00
C PHE A 433 10.53 19.17 5.18
N LEU A 434 11.34 18.47 4.37
CA LEU A 434 12.80 18.44 4.48
C LEU A 434 13.47 19.68 3.89
N PHE A 435 13.01 20.13 2.72
CA PHE A 435 13.72 21.11 1.90
C PHE A 435 12.89 22.38 1.60
N GLY A 436 11.63 22.38 2.03
CA GLY A 436 10.70 23.49 1.79
C GLY A 436 9.96 23.39 0.44
N GLU A 437 8.92 24.20 0.32
CA GLU A 437 7.95 24.16 -0.79
C GLU A 437 8.58 24.36 -2.18
N LYS A 438 9.61 25.21 -2.29
CA LYS A 438 10.21 25.57 -3.58
C LYS A 438 10.86 24.37 -4.29
N ILE A 439 11.42 23.44 -3.53
CA ILE A 439 12.12 22.26 -4.07
C ILE A 439 11.13 21.19 -4.56
N THR A 440 9.88 21.23 -4.13
CA THR A 440 8.86 20.24 -4.50
C THR A 440 8.68 20.11 -6.03
N LYS A 441 8.78 21.21 -6.78
CA LYS A 441 8.68 21.17 -8.24
C LYS A 441 9.87 20.45 -8.90
N VAL A 442 11.07 20.64 -8.35
CA VAL A 442 12.27 19.93 -8.81
C VAL A 442 12.13 18.42 -8.52
N TYR A 443 11.67 18.08 -7.30
CA TYR A 443 11.37 16.71 -6.95
C TYR A 443 10.38 16.07 -7.94
N GLN A 444 9.26 16.73 -8.24
CA GLN A 444 8.24 16.23 -9.17
C GLN A 444 8.82 15.95 -10.56
N ALA A 445 9.67 16.84 -11.08
CA ALA A 445 10.32 16.66 -12.37
C ALA A 445 11.27 15.44 -12.36
N ILE A 446 12.11 15.32 -11.33
CA ILE A 446 13.02 14.16 -11.17
C ILE A 446 12.21 12.87 -11.00
N PHE A 447 11.12 12.89 -10.21
CA PHE A 447 10.24 11.75 -10.01
C PHE A 447 9.64 11.25 -11.33
N VAL A 448 9.15 12.15 -12.18
CA VAL A 448 8.61 11.81 -13.51
C VAL A 448 9.68 11.20 -14.39
N LEU A 449 10.89 11.76 -14.42
CA LEU A 449 11.99 11.19 -15.22
C LEU A 449 12.43 9.81 -14.71
N ALA A 450 12.38 9.59 -13.39
CA ALA A 450 12.73 8.30 -12.79
C ALA A 450 11.79 7.16 -13.22
N THR A 451 10.56 7.46 -13.69
CA THR A 451 9.66 6.42 -14.24
C THR A 451 10.25 5.73 -15.44
N PHE A 452 11.01 6.44 -16.30
CA PHE A 452 11.70 5.82 -17.42
C PHE A 452 12.77 4.81 -16.95
N GLY A 453 13.54 5.19 -15.91
CA GLY A 453 14.50 4.28 -15.29
C GLY A 453 13.84 3.00 -14.79
N GLY A 454 12.69 3.12 -14.12
CA GLY A 454 11.90 1.97 -13.66
C GLY A 454 11.46 1.04 -14.80
N ALA A 455 11.08 1.59 -15.96
CA ALA A 455 10.63 0.79 -17.10
C ALA A 455 11.74 -0.10 -17.71
N VAL A 456 12.98 0.37 -17.70
CA VAL A 456 14.11 -0.32 -18.38
C VAL A 456 15.04 -1.05 -17.42
N MET A 457 14.77 -0.99 -16.10
CA MET A 457 15.62 -1.52 -15.05
C MET A 457 15.40 -3.02 -14.85
N GLY A 458 16.46 -3.76 -14.46
CA GLY A 458 16.36 -5.14 -13.98
C GLY A 458 15.75 -5.24 -12.58
N GLU A 459 15.05 -6.34 -12.31
CA GLU A 459 14.07 -6.41 -11.21
C GLU A 459 14.65 -6.47 -9.78
N ASN A 460 15.79 -7.11 -9.50
CA ASN A 460 16.01 -7.64 -8.14
C ASN A 460 16.43 -6.63 -7.06
N LEU A 461 17.59 -5.96 -7.21
CA LEU A 461 18.17 -5.14 -6.14
C LEU A 461 17.32 -3.89 -5.82
N ALA A 462 16.74 -3.27 -6.82
CA ALA A 462 15.92 -2.08 -6.63
C ALA A 462 14.60 -2.37 -5.90
N TRP A 463 13.99 -3.51 -6.16
CA TRP A 463 12.82 -3.98 -5.40
C TRP A 463 13.17 -4.19 -3.92
N GLU A 464 14.32 -4.82 -3.65
CA GLU A 464 14.77 -5.06 -2.27
C GLU A 464 15.07 -3.78 -1.51
N ILE A 465 15.75 -2.82 -2.16
CA ILE A 465 16.03 -1.50 -1.56
C ILE A 465 14.73 -0.73 -1.29
N ALA A 466 13.82 -0.73 -2.26
CA ALA A 466 12.52 -0.09 -2.13
C ALA A 466 11.71 -0.66 -0.96
N ASP A 467 11.70 -1.98 -0.81
CA ASP A 467 11.02 -2.70 0.27
C ASP A 467 11.63 -2.35 1.64
N THR A 468 12.96 -2.27 1.72
CA THR A 468 13.67 -1.88 2.94
C THR A 468 13.34 -0.45 3.36
N LEU A 469 13.42 0.52 2.43
CA LEU A 469 13.12 1.92 2.71
C LEU A 469 11.67 2.12 3.13
N ASN A 470 10.74 1.41 2.49
CA ASN A 470 9.33 1.41 2.87
C ASN A 470 9.13 0.94 4.32
N GLY A 471 9.74 -0.17 4.68
CA GLY A 471 9.67 -0.68 6.05
C GLY A 471 10.36 0.23 7.08
N MET A 472 11.43 0.96 6.71
CA MET A 472 12.10 1.90 7.61
C MET A 472 11.19 3.08 8.01
N MET A 473 10.20 3.48 7.20
CA MET A 473 9.20 4.49 7.54
C MET A 473 8.34 4.06 8.73
N MET A 474 8.07 2.77 8.84
CA MET A 474 7.18 2.20 9.86
C MET A 474 7.66 2.49 11.27
N LEU A 475 8.95 2.35 11.55
CA LEU A 475 9.50 2.45 12.91
C LEU A 475 9.25 3.83 13.55
N PRO A 476 9.66 4.97 12.96
CA PRO A 476 9.37 6.28 13.53
C PRO A 476 7.86 6.55 13.63
N ASN A 477 7.08 6.09 12.67
CA ASN A 477 5.64 6.28 12.66
C ASN A 477 4.96 5.54 13.82
N LEU A 478 5.21 4.25 14.01
CA LEU A 478 4.62 3.45 15.09
C LEU A 478 4.97 3.99 16.48
N VAL A 479 6.21 4.47 16.68
CA VAL A 479 6.61 5.17 17.91
C VAL A 479 5.75 6.40 18.13
N GLY A 480 5.50 7.19 17.08
CA GLY A 480 4.63 8.36 17.14
C GLY A 480 3.18 8.02 17.49
N VAL A 481 2.59 7.06 16.79
CA VAL A 481 1.21 6.59 17.04
C VAL A 481 1.05 6.09 18.47
N LEU A 482 1.99 5.27 18.95
CA LEU A 482 1.96 4.74 20.31
C LEU A 482 2.10 5.85 21.35
N ALA A 483 3.06 6.75 21.19
CA ALA A 483 3.28 7.87 22.10
C ALA A 483 2.10 8.85 22.14
N LEU A 484 1.38 9.03 21.01
CA LEU A 484 0.22 9.91 20.87
C LEU A 484 -1.12 9.17 21.02
N SER A 485 -1.11 7.89 21.36
CA SER A 485 -2.32 7.11 21.56
C SER A 485 -3.32 7.73 22.55
N PRO A 486 -2.90 8.40 23.67
CA PRO A 486 -3.85 9.09 24.54
C PRO A 486 -4.62 10.21 23.83
N VAL A 487 -3.99 10.89 22.88
CA VAL A 487 -4.63 11.95 22.08
C VAL A 487 -5.70 11.35 21.17
N VAL A 488 -5.35 10.26 20.43
CA VAL A 488 -6.31 9.55 19.58
C VAL A 488 -7.51 9.06 20.38
N ILE A 489 -7.27 8.45 21.55
CA ILE A 489 -8.33 7.94 22.42
C ILE A 489 -9.23 9.08 22.91
N ALA A 490 -8.65 10.21 23.30
CA ALA A 490 -9.41 11.39 23.75
C ALA A 490 -10.30 11.96 22.63
N ILE A 491 -9.75 12.12 21.40
CA ILE A 491 -10.48 12.60 20.23
C ILE A 491 -11.61 11.63 19.86
N THR A 492 -11.31 10.32 19.84
CA THR A 492 -12.31 9.29 19.53
C THR A 492 -13.45 9.31 20.54
N LYS A 493 -13.13 9.38 21.85
CA LYS A 493 -14.12 9.48 22.91
C LYS A 493 -14.95 10.76 22.80
N ASN A 494 -14.32 11.89 22.53
CA ASN A 494 -14.98 13.18 22.33
C ASN A 494 -15.99 13.10 21.17
N TYR A 495 -15.58 12.54 20.04
CA TYR A 495 -16.46 12.33 18.90
C TYR A 495 -17.66 11.43 19.24
N VAL A 496 -17.42 10.27 19.88
CA VAL A 496 -18.48 9.33 20.27
C VAL A 496 -19.44 9.99 21.26
N ASP A 497 -18.94 10.73 22.24
CA ASP A 497 -19.77 11.42 23.23
C ASP A 497 -20.66 12.49 22.58
N ARG A 498 -20.13 13.29 21.62
CA ARG A 498 -20.92 14.30 20.88
C ARG A 498 -21.89 13.69 19.88
N LYS A 499 -21.36 12.90 18.93
CA LYS A 499 -22.12 12.49 17.73
C LYS A 499 -22.99 11.25 17.93
N LEU A 500 -22.63 10.36 18.85
CA LEU A 500 -23.38 9.11 19.06
C LEU A 500 -24.17 9.09 20.37
N ARG A 501 -23.73 9.88 21.36
CA ARG A 501 -24.41 9.93 22.68
C ARG A 501 -25.11 11.24 22.94
N GLY A 502 -25.02 12.23 22.07
CA GLY A 502 -25.67 13.52 22.18
C GLY A 502 -25.23 14.36 23.38
N LYS A 503 -24.00 14.17 23.87
CA LYS A 503 -23.45 14.96 24.97
C LYS A 503 -22.98 16.32 24.47
N ASP A 504 -23.28 17.36 25.23
CA ASP A 504 -22.76 18.70 24.99
C ASP A 504 -21.35 18.81 25.59
N VAL A 505 -20.34 18.56 24.73
CA VAL A 505 -18.92 18.72 25.06
C VAL A 505 -18.20 19.43 23.92
N GLU A 506 -17.23 20.27 24.24
CA GLU A 506 -16.47 21.04 23.27
C GLU A 506 -15.74 20.10 22.28
N PRO A 507 -15.82 20.35 20.95
CA PRO A 507 -15.20 19.49 19.96
C PRO A 507 -13.67 19.57 19.98
N MET A 508 -13.00 18.42 19.82
CA MET A 508 -11.55 18.30 19.67
C MET A 508 -11.21 18.10 18.20
N LEU A 509 -10.90 19.17 17.47
CA LEU A 509 -10.74 19.18 16.01
C LEU A 509 -9.31 19.45 15.57
N SER A 510 -8.53 20.24 16.30
CA SER A 510 -7.16 20.58 15.99
C SER A 510 -6.33 20.87 17.23
N ASN A 511 -5.01 20.60 17.15
CA ASN A 511 -4.04 21.00 18.16
C ASN A 511 -3.73 22.51 18.13
N PHE A 512 -4.06 23.21 17.04
CA PHE A 512 -3.75 24.62 16.84
C PHE A 512 -5.00 25.47 17.13
N PRO A 513 -4.92 26.46 18.06
CA PRO A 513 -6.09 27.23 18.51
C PRO A 513 -6.85 27.98 17.42
N ASP A 514 -6.15 28.51 16.42
CA ASP A 514 -6.72 29.19 15.26
C ASP A 514 -7.53 28.23 14.37
N ILE A 515 -6.94 27.08 14.04
CA ILE A 515 -7.59 26.02 13.23
C ILE A 515 -8.73 25.37 14.03
N GLN A 516 -8.55 25.16 15.34
CA GLN A 516 -9.58 24.63 16.24
C GLN A 516 -10.83 25.51 16.22
N ARG A 517 -10.66 26.84 16.30
CA ARG A 517 -11.76 27.80 16.30
C ARG A 517 -12.48 27.82 14.95
N GLU A 518 -11.74 27.94 13.84
CA GLU A 518 -12.30 27.89 12.48
C GLU A 518 -13.11 26.58 12.26
N ALA A 519 -12.57 25.45 12.71
CA ALA A 519 -13.23 24.16 12.56
C ALA A 519 -14.48 24.02 13.45
N ALA A 520 -14.44 24.52 14.69
CA ALA A 520 -15.57 24.47 15.61
C ALA A 520 -16.75 25.31 15.12
N GLU A 521 -16.48 26.52 14.61
CA GLU A 521 -17.52 27.38 14.00
C GLU A 521 -18.18 26.69 12.80
N ALA A 522 -17.38 26.03 11.94
CA ALA A 522 -17.90 25.32 10.77
C ALA A 522 -18.74 24.10 11.15
N VAL A 523 -18.36 23.35 12.21
CA VAL A 523 -19.14 22.19 12.72
C VAL A 523 -20.44 22.68 13.37
N GLY A 524 -20.40 23.73 14.18
CA GLY A 524 -21.60 24.29 14.81
C GLY A 524 -22.59 24.93 13.81
N ALA A 525 -22.10 25.49 12.69
CA ALA A 525 -22.96 26.01 11.63
C ALA A 525 -23.64 24.90 10.79
N GLY A 526 -23.00 23.74 10.66
CA GLY A 526 -23.55 22.58 9.93
C GLY A 526 -24.54 21.75 10.74
N GLU A 527 -24.69 22.01 12.04
CA GLU A 527 -25.64 21.35 12.95
C GLU A 527 -26.95 22.14 13.12
N LYS A 528 -27.05 23.34 12.57
CA LYS A 528 -28.28 24.14 12.46
C LYS A 528 -28.91 24.00 11.09
#